data_6a9d7ce61d041307ec95a7f2c3ac2056
#
_entry.id   6a9d7ce61d041307ec95a7f2c3ac2056
#
_cell.length_a   1.000
_cell.length_b   1.000
_cell.length_c   1.000
_cell.angle_alpha   90.00
_cell.angle_beta   90.00
_cell.angle_gamma   90.00
#
_symmetry.space_group_name_H-M   'P 1'
#
loop_
_entity.id
_entity.type
_entity.pdbx_description
1 polymer ?
#
loop_
_entity_poly.entity_id
_entity_poly.type
_entity_poly.pdbx_seq_one_letter_code
_entity_poly.pdbx_strand_id
1 'polypeptide(L)'
;MRRERAFARRVEPAAIAELNQLGDDFNALLDEFEDWQNTLRDENASLEHKATHDALTGLPNRVQFESRLALALCEATLTGQRVAVLYLDCDRFKEINDGLGHDAGDAVLIGIASRLRTRVRETDLVARLGGDEFAVMLAAVPEAGSVCRIADEILSGMTPSIELSDGRVVATMMSAGVALYPDHASDASGLLRAADIAMYRAKRARPGSWQLAESVAGPV
;
A
#
# COMPACT_ATOMS: atom_id res chain seq x y z
N MET A 1 -6.08 -4.83 30.14
CA MET A 1 -7.49 -4.40 30.03
C MET A 1 -7.61 -2.98 30.60
N ARG A 2 -7.62 -1.95 29.75
CA ARG A 2 -7.99 -0.57 30.15
C ARG A 2 -9.49 -0.56 30.37
N ARG A 3 -9.93 -0.20 31.59
CA ARG A 3 -11.34 0.09 31.88
C ARG A 3 -11.77 1.22 30.94
N GLU A 4 -12.65 0.92 29.98
CA GLU A 4 -13.43 1.94 29.28
C GLU A 4 -14.17 2.75 30.36
N ARG A 5 -13.77 4.01 30.53
CA ARG A 5 -14.50 4.95 31.37
C ARG A 5 -15.80 5.26 30.61
N ALA A 6 -16.90 4.72 31.11
CA ALA A 6 -18.21 4.94 30.54
C ALA A 6 -18.68 6.39 30.82
N PHE A 7 -18.33 7.30 29.92
CA PHE A 7 -18.85 8.67 29.92
C PHE A 7 -20.30 8.77 29.39
N ALA A 8 -20.87 7.66 28.92
CA ALA A 8 -22.25 7.58 28.46
C ALA A 8 -23.31 7.65 29.55
N ARG A 9 -22.92 7.68 30.83
CA ARG A 9 -23.86 7.78 31.94
C ARG A 9 -24.25 9.24 32.16
N ARG A 10 -25.53 9.55 32.02
CA ARG A 10 -26.10 10.89 32.23
C ARG A 10 -26.72 11.02 33.63
N VAL A 11 -26.73 12.25 34.15
CA VAL A 11 -27.39 12.57 35.40
C VAL A 11 -28.89 12.65 35.15
N GLU A 12 -29.70 11.93 35.98
CA GLU A 12 -31.16 11.98 35.88
C GLU A 12 -31.72 13.21 36.60
N PRO A 13 -32.92 13.71 36.19
CA PRO A 13 -33.55 14.87 36.82
C PRO A 13 -33.86 14.64 38.32
N ALA A 14 -33.57 15.64 39.13
CA ALA A 14 -33.85 15.64 40.56
C ALA A 14 -35.06 16.53 40.91
N ALA A 15 -35.59 16.42 42.15
CA ALA A 15 -36.76 17.17 42.57
C ALA A 15 -36.48 18.67 42.91
N ILE A 16 -35.21 19.09 42.90
CA ILE A 16 -34.78 20.46 43.25
C ILE A 16 -34.29 21.15 41.98
N ALA A 17 -34.80 22.33 41.64
CA ALA A 17 -34.55 23.02 40.37
C ALA A 17 -33.06 23.34 40.17
N GLU A 18 -32.33 23.74 41.22
CA GLU A 18 -30.89 24.03 41.14
C GLU A 18 -30.05 22.79 40.85
N LEU A 19 -30.48 21.60 41.30
CA LEU A 19 -29.82 20.33 41.00
C LEU A 19 -30.09 19.90 39.58
N ASN A 20 -31.26 20.22 39.03
CA ASN A 20 -31.55 19.95 37.61
C ASN A 20 -30.68 20.81 36.69
N GLN A 21 -30.56 22.11 37.01
CA GLN A 21 -29.68 23.02 36.27
C GLN A 21 -28.22 22.49 36.23
N LEU A 22 -27.71 22.09 37.41
CA LEU A 22 -26.35 21.51 37.48
C LEU A 22 -26.24 20.20 36.71
N GLY A 23 -27.30 19.38 36.73
CA GLY A 23 -27.36 18.13 35.92
C GLY A 23 -27.33 18.40 34.42
N ASP A 24 -28.08 19.41 33.97
CA ASP A 24 -28.10 19.81 32.56
C ASP A 24 -26.76 20.38 32.10
N ASP A 25 -26.15 21.27 32.91
CA ASP A 25 -24.81 21.82 32.62
C ASP A 25 -23.74 20.72 32.57
N PHE A 26 -23.82 19.75 33.48
CA PHE A 26 -22.91 18.61 33.49
C PHE A 26 -23.12 17.68 32.28
N ASN A 27 -24.36 17.42 31.89
CA ASN A 27 -24.67 16.64 30.69
C ASN A 27 -24.19 17.37 29.44
N ALA A 28 -24.35 18.68 29.32
CA ALA A 28 -23.83 19.48 28.21
C ALA A 28 -22.29 19.39 28.13
N LEU A 29 -21.59 19.46 29.28
CA LEU A 29 -20.13 19.23 29.31
C LEU A 29 -19.72 17.82 28.85
N LEU A 30 -20.51 16.80 29.20
CA LEU A 30 -20.24 15.43 28.74
C LEU A 30 -20.45 15.31 27.24
N ASP A 31 -21.48 15.94 26.68
CA ASP A 31 -21.74 15.94 25.24
C ASP A 31 -20.60 16.65 24.49
N GLU A 32 -20.15 17.80 24.94
CA GLU A 32 -19.00 18.53 24.38
C GLU A 32 -17.71 17.71 24.45
N PHE A 33 -17.49 16.98 25.55
CA PHE A 33 -16.33 16.10 25.71
C PHE A 33 -16.38 14.89 24.76
N GLU A 34 -17.56 14.29 24.57
CA GLU A 34 -17.75 13.19 23.61
C GLU A 34 -17.48 13.65 22.18
N ASP A 35 -17.99 14.81 21.79
CA ASP A 35 -17.76 15.41 20.48
C ASP A 35 -16.27 15.71 20.23
N TRP A 36 -15.60 16.26 21.23
CA TRP A 36 -14.15 16.51 21.15
C TRP A 36 -13.35 15.21 21.04
N GLN A 37 -13.69 14.17 21.78
CA GLN A 37 -13.05 12.86 21.66
C GLN A 37 -13.24 12.23 20.26
N ASN A 38 -14.44 12.36 19.70
CA ASN A 38 -14.72 11.86 18.35
C ASN A 38 -13.90 12.63 17.30
N THR A 39 -13.88 13.96 17.40
CA THR A 39 -13.05 14.81 16.52
C THR A 39 -11.57 14.40 16.57
N LEU A 40 -11.01 14.22 17.78
CA LEU A 40 -9.62 13.78 17.92
C LEU A 40 -9.36 12.39 17.32
N ARG A 41 -10.32 11.46 17.43
CA ARG A 41 -10.18 10.13 16.84
C ARG A 41 -10.16 10.22 15.31
N ASP A 42 -11.06 11.01 14.73
CA ASP A 42 -11.16 11.21 13.29
C ASP A 42 -9.91 11.91 12.74
N GLU A 43 -9.40 12.93 13.44
CA GLU A 43 -8.15 13.60 13.08
C GLU A 43 -6.95 12.64 13.15
N ASN A 44 -6.83 11.84 14.22
CA ASN A 44 -5.77 10.85 14.34
C ASN A 44 -5.85 9.79 13.24
N ALA A 45 -7.04 9.25 12.95
CA ALA A 45 -7.24 8.28 11.87
C ALA A 45 -6.87 8.89 10.50
N SER A 46 -7.22 10.16 10.28
CA SER A 46 -6.83 10.89 9.06
C SER A 46 -5.32 11.08 8.95
N LEU A 47 -4.66 11.42 10.07
CA LEU A 47 -3.20 11.57 10.12
C LEU A 47 -2.48 10.24 9.90
N GLU A 48 -2.94 9.17 10.54
CA GLU A 48 -2.41 7.82 10.32
C GLU A 48 -2.58 7.38 8.87
N HIS A 49 -3.75 7.65 8.27
CA HIS A 49 -3.98 7.33 6.85
C HIS A 49 -3.03 8.10 5.94
N LYS A 50 -2.86 9.41 6.15
CA LYS A 50 -1.91 10.24 5.38
C LYS A 50 -0.46 9.80 5.57
N ALA A 51 -0.09 9.33 6.76
CA ALA A 51 1.26 8.85 7.05
C ALA A 51 1.57 7.49 6.40
N THR A 52 0.54 6.70 6.08
CA THR A 52 0.66 5.31 5.61
C THR A 52 0.19 5.09 4.17
N HIS A 53 -0.45 6.07 3.53
CA HIS A 53 -0.99 5.96 2.18
C HIS A 53 -0.49 7.08 1.26
N ASP A 54 -0.42 6.77 -0.03
CA ASP A 54 -0.13 7.72 -1.10
C ASP A 54 -1.38 8.54 -1.44
N ALA A 55 -1.27 9.86 -1.38
CA ALA A 55 -2.42 10.76 -1.52
C ALA A 55 -3.03 10.75 -2.95
N LEU A 56 -2.26 10.42 -3.99
CA LEU A 56 -2.74 10.37 -5.36
C LEU A 56 -3.51 9.09 -5.66
N THR A 57 -2.94 7.96 -5.29
CA THR A 57 -3.46 6.64 -5.70
C THR A 57 -4.31 5.97 -4.63
N GLY A 58 -4.24 6.44 -3.38
CA GLY A 58 -4.88 5.81 -2.23
C GLY A 58 -4.29 4.45 -1.86
N LEU A 59 -3.17 4.05 -2.46
CA LEU A 59 -2.45 2.84 -2.11
C LEU A 59 -1.61 3.05 -0.83
N PRO A 60 -1.29 2.00 -0.09
CA PRO A 60 -0.21 2.01 0.88
C PRO A 60 1.05 2.68 0.30
N ASN A 61 1.70 3.51 1.13
CA ASN A 61 2.97 4.12 0.76
C ASN A 61 4.15 3.21 1.14
N ARG A 62 5.38 3.67 0.89
CA ARG A 62 6.63 2.95 1.22
C ARG A 62 6.69 2.53 2.69
N VAL A 63 6.33 3.42 3.61
CA VAL A 63 6.40 3.15 5.06
C VAL A 63 5.48 1.99 5.44
N GLN A 64 4.25 2.03 4.97
CA GLN A 64 3.28 0.96 5.22
C GLN A 64 3.70 -0.35 4.57
N PHE A 65 4.23 -0.30 3.34
CA PHE A 65 4.69 -1.49 2.64
C PHE A 65 5.84 -2.18 3.39
N GLU A 66 6.87 -1.44 3.78
CA GLU A 66 8.03 -1.97 4.51
C GLU A 66 7.63 -2.57 5.86
N SER A 67 6.73 -1.91 6.59
CA SER A 67 6.20 -2.41 7.86
C SER A 67 5.44 -3.73 7.68
N ARG A 68 4.56 -3.82 6.68
CA ARG A 68 3.78 -5.03 6.40
C ARG A 68 4.67 -6.16 5.88
N LEU A 69 5.66 -5.83 5.05
CA LEU A 69 6.63 -6.81 4.56
C LEU A 69 7.43 -7.42 5.71
N ALA A 70 7.92 -6.60 6.66
CA ALA A 70 8.65 -7.10 7.82
C ALA A 70 7.80 -8.08 8.66
N LEU A 71 6.52 -7.78 8.87
CA LEU A 71 5.59 -8.68 9.56
C LEU A 71 5.38 -9.99 8.79
N ALA A 72 5.18 -9.92 7.47
CA ALA A 72 4.99 -11.10 6.62
C ALA A 72 6.23 -12.02 6.62
N LEU A 73 7.45 -11.45 6.65
CA LEU A 73 8.68 -12.21 6.74
C LEU A 73 8.84 -12.90 8.11
N CYS A 74 8.45 -12.24 9.20
CA CYS A 74 8.44 -12.86 10.52
C CYS A 74 7.49 -14.09 10.55
N GLU A 75 6.30 -13.94 9.99
CA GLU A 75 5.33 -15.03 9.89
C GLU A 75 5.82 -16.17 8.98
N ALA A 76 6.41 -15.82 7.83
CA ALA A 76 7.00 -16.76 6.90
C ALA A 76 8.14 -17.57 7.53
N THR A 77 8.96 -16.96 8.38
CA THR A 77 10.02 -17.65 9.15
C THR A 77 9.45 -18.71 10.09
N LEU A 78 8.32 -18.42 10.75
CA LEU A 78 7.68 -19.35 11.69
C LEU A 78 6.94 -20.48 10.98
N THR A 79 6.36 -20.21 9.82
CA THR A 79 5.52 -21.17 9.09
C THR A 79 6.26 -21.94 7.99
N GLY A 80 7.49 -21.55 7.65
CA GLY A 80 8.26 -22.11 6.54
C GLY A 80 7.70 -21.69 5.16
N GLN A 81 6.81 -20.71 5.11
CA GLN A 81 6.23 -20.19 3.88
C GLN A 81 7.19 -19.23 3.17
N ARG A 82 6.90 -18.96 1.90
CA ARG A 82 7.64 -17.99 1.11
C ARG A 82 6.84 -16.71 0.94
N VAL A 83 7.54 -15.59 0.86
CA VAL A 83 7.00 -14.28 0.51
C VAL A 83 7.71 -13.81 -0.76
N ALA A 84 6.96 -13.27 -1.71
CA ALA A 84 7.57 -12.66 -2.89
C ALA A 84 7.28 -11.15 -2.91
N VAL A 85 8.26 -10.40 -3.42
CA VAL A 85 8.14 -8.99 -3.72
C VAL A 85 8.36 -8.77 -5.21
N LEU A 86 7.45 -8.04 -5.83
CA LEU A 86 7.61 -7.46 -7.15
C LEU A 86 7.86 -5.97 -6.98
N TYR A 87 8.97 -5.47 -7.50
CA TYR A 87 9.25 -4.03 -7.64
C TYR A 87 8.97 -3.63 -9.08
N LEU A 88 8.11 -2.62 -9.27
CA LEU A 88 7.62 -2.24 -10.59
C LEU A 88 7.87 -0.75 -10.85
N ASP A 89 8.20 -0.42 -12.08
CA ASP A 89 8.45 0.96 -12.53
C ASP A 89 7.74 1.19 -13.88
N CYS A 90 7.11 2.35 -14.06
CA CYS A 90 6.43 2.69 -15.30
C CYS A 90 7.45 3.11 -16.35
N ASP A 91 7.51 2.36 -17.45
CA ASP A 91 8.44 2.65 -18.53
C ASP A 91 8.09 3.98 -19.21
N ARG A 92 9.11 4.85 -19.38
CA ARG A 92 9.00 6.17 -20.03
C ARG A 92 7.98 7.12 -19.39
N PHE A 93 7.72 7.00 -18.11
CA PHE A 93 6.77 7.87 -17.41
C PHE A 93 7.11 9.35 -17.54
N LYS A 94 8.41 9.69 -17.55
CA LYS A 94 8.86 11.06 -17.80
C LYS A 94 8.43 11.58 -19.17
N GLU A 95 8.46 10.76 -20.22
CA GLU A 95 8.02 11.15 -21.57
C GLU A 95 6.51 11.46 -21.60
N ILE A 96 5.72 10.75 -20.79
CA ILE A 96 4.28 11.01 -20.61
C ILE A 96 4.09 12.38 -19.97
N ASN A 97 4.78 12.68 -18.89
CA ASN A 97 4.71 13.97 -18.21
C ASN A 97 5.18 15.13 -19.12
N ASP A 98 6.33 14.96 -19.77
CA ASP A 98 6.91 16.00 -20.63
C ASP A 98 6.05 16.26 -21.89
N GLY A 99 5.37 15.23 -22.41
CA GLY A 99 4.56 15.33 -23.62
C GLY A 99 3.09 15.66 -23.40
N LEU A 100 2.49 15.20 -22.32
CA LEU A 100 1.04 15.28 -22.07
C LEU A 100 0.67 16.10 -20.81
N GLY A 101 1.68 16.48 -20.00
CA GLY A 101 1.50 17.21 -18.75
C GLY A 101 1.33 16.30 -17.52
N HIS A 102 1.52 16.90 -16.34
CA HIS A 102 1.49 16.16 -15.06
C HIS A 102 0.11 15.55 -14.76
N ASP A 103 -0.99 16.22 -15.15
CA ASP A 103 -2.34 15.69 -14.97
C ASP A 103 -2.55 14.36 -15.71
N ALA A 104 -1.94 14.23 -16.89
CA ALA A 104 -1.95 12.97 -17.65
C ALA A 104 -1.12 11.88 -16.95
N GLY A 105 0.04 12.25 -16.42
CA GLY A 105 0.86 11.35 -15.59
C GLY A 105 0.13 10.88 -14.35
N ASP A 106 -0.55 11.76 -13.64
CA ASP A 106 -1.35 11.42 -12.46
C ASP A 106 -2.49 10.45 -12.81
N ALA A 107 -3.20 10.68 -13.91
CA ALA A 107 -4.24 9.76 -14.40
C ALA A 107 -3.67 8.37 -14.74
N VAL A 108 -2.46 8.33 -15.33
CA VAL A 108 -1.74 7.08 -15.61
C VAL A 108 -1.41 6.34 -14.32
N LEU A 109 -0.88 7.02 -13.31
CA LEU A 109 -0.56 6.41 -12.01
C LEU A 109 -1.79 5.86 -11.29
N ILE A 110 -2.91 6.60 -11.32
CA ILE A 110 -4.21 6.14 -10.79
C ILE A 110 -4.69 4.89 -11.55
N GLY A 111 -4.57 4.90 -12.88
CA GLY A 111 -4.94 3.76 -13.72
C GLY A 111 -4.11 2.51 -13.43
N ILE A 112 -2.79 2.66 -13.27
CA ILE A 112 -1.87 1.58 -12.88
C ILE A 112 -2.26 1.02 -11.51
N ALA A 113 -2.46 1.90 -10.51
CA ALA A 113 -2.86 1.51 -9.16
C ALA A 113 -4.15 0.66 -9.15
N SER A 114 -5.16 1.11 -9.88
CA SER A 114 -6.43 0.39 -10.03
C SER A 114 -6.23 -1.00 -10.65
N ARG A 115 -5.43 -1.10 -11.70
CA ARG A 115 -5.13 -2.37 -12.38
C ARG A 115 -4.34 -3.33 -11.50
N LEU A 116 -3.36 -2.85 -10.76
CA LEU A 116 -2.60 -3.67 -9.81
C LEU A 116 -3.52 -4.28 -8.75
N ARG A 117 -4.39 -3.45 -8.14
CA ARG A 117 -5.33 -3.91 -7.10
C ARG A 117 -6.27 -5.02 -7.57
N THR A 118 -6.68 -5.00 -8.85
CA THR A 118 -7.61 -6.02 -9.38
C THR A 118 -6.92 -7.35 -9.75
N ARG A 119 -5.58 -7.41 -9.73
CA ARG A 119 -4.80 -8.59 -10.11
C ARG A 119 -4.15 -9.33 -8.96
N VAL A 120 -4.29 -8.83 -7.77
CA VAL A 120 -3.77 -9.46 -6.56
C VAL A 120 -4.92 -9.88 -5.66
N ARG A 121 -4.66 -10.80 -4.76
CA ARG A 121 -5.62 -11.29 -3.77
C ARG A 121 -5.74 -10.29 -2.62
N GLU A 122 -6.78 -10.42 -1.81
CA GLU A 122 -6.97 -9.60 -0.60
C GLU A 122 -5.83 -9.78 0.43
N THR A 123 -5.19 -10.95 0.45
CA THR A 123 -4.04 -11.25 1.29
C THR A 123 -2.73 -10.62 0.81
N ASP A 124 -2.67 -10.22 -0.44
CA ASP A 124 -1.51 -9.58 -1.05
C ASP A 124 -1.57 -8.06 -0.82
N LEU A 125 -0.44 -7.38 -0.95
CA LEU A 125 -0.36 -5.95 -0.75
C LEU A 125 0.18 -5.25 -1.99
N VAL A 126 -0.51 -4.22 -2.44
CA VAL A 126 -0.03 -3.28 -3.47
C VAL A 126 0.28 -1.96 -2.82
N ALA A 127 1.40 -1.35 -3.19
CA ALA A 127 1.84 -0.05 -2.69
C ALA A 127 2.42 0.81 -3.81
N ARG A 128 2.38 2.13 -3.63
CA ARG A 128 3.18 3.08 -4.39
C ARG A 128 4.35 3.56 -3.53
N LEU A 129 5.56 3.35 -4.01
CA LEU A 129 6.76 3.65 -3.24
C LEU A 129 7.24 5.10 -3.43
N GLY A 130 6.82 5.75 -4.51
CA GLY A 130 7.11 7.14 -4.86
C GLY A 130 7.26 7.29 -6.37
N GLY A 131 7.08 8.50 -6.90
CA GLY A 131 7.18 8.74 -8.34
C GLY A 131 6.32 7.79 -9.16
N ASP A 132 6.94 7.02 -10.03
CA ASP A 132 6.34 5.99 -10.88
C ASP A 132 6.64 4.55 -10.43
N GLU A 133 7.15 4.39 -9.19
CA GLU A 133 7.50 3.10 -8.60
C GLU A 133 6.36 2.52 -7.77
N PHE A 134 6.07 1.24 -8.01
CA PHE A 134 5.09 0.44 -7.28
C PHE A 134 5.73 -0.81 -6.72
N ALA A 135 5.11 -1.39 -5.70
CA ALA A 135 5.50 -2.70 -5.18
C ALA A 135 4.27 -3.57 -4.95
N VAL A 136 4.47 -4.87 -5.15
CA VAL A 136 3.49 -5.90 -4.80
C VAL A 136 4.16 -6.91 -3.89
N MET A 137 3.54 -7.18 -2.75
CA MET A 137 3.92 -8.28 -1.86
C MET A 137 2.90 -9.40 -2.00
N LEU A 138 3.40 -10.58 -2.33
CA LEU A 138 2.61 -11.81 -2.40
C LEU A 138 2.88 -12.62 -1.14
N ALA A 139 1.86 -12.77 -0.29
CA ALA A 139 1.95 -13.55 0.92
C ALA A 139 1.75 -15.05 0.65
N ALA A 140 2.41 -15.90 1.43
CA ALA A 140 2.21 -17.35 1.41
C ALA A 140 2.30 -17.98 0.00
N VAL A 141 3.39 -17.75 -0.69
CA VAL A 141 3.63 -18.30 -2.04
C VAL A 141 3.98 -19.80 -1.94
N PRO A 142 3.21 -20.71 -2.57
CA PRO A 142 3.48 -22.15 -2.48
C PRO A 142 4.80 -22.55 -3.11
N GLU A 143 5.11 -22.00 -4.30
CA GLU A 143 6.31 -22.32 -5.08
C GLU A 143 6.75 -21.14 -5.96
N ALA A 144 8.03 -21.09 -6.31
CA ALA A 144 8.61 -20.01 -7.10
C ALA A 144 7.96 -19.87 -8.50
N GLY A 145 7.54 -20.97 -9.12
CA GLY A 145 6.87 -20.95 -10.43
C GLY A 145 5.55 -20.19 -10.44
N SER A 146 4.83 -20.17 -9.31
CA SER A 146 3.59 -19.41 -9.18
C SER A 146 3.83 -17.90 -9.27
N VAL A 147 4.97 -17.41 -8.76
CA VAL A 147 5.31 -15.98 -8.79
C VAL A 147 5.59 -15.50 -10.21
N CYS A 148 6.28 -16.34 -11.01
CA CYS A 148 6.56 -16.02 -12.41
C CYS A 148 5.25 -15.81 -13.19
N ARG A 149 4.28 -16.70 -13.01
CA ARG A 149 2.96 -16.58 -13.65
C ARG A 149 2.22 -15.30 -13.20
N ILE A 150 2.26 -14.98 -11.92
CA ILE A 150 1.64 -13.74 -11.41
C ILE A 150 2.34 -12.50 -11.98
N ALA A 151 3.66 -12.51 -12.12
CA ALA A 151 4.40 -11.42 -12.74
C ALA A 151 3.97 -11.22 -14.20
N ASP A 152 3.83 -12.30 -14.98
CA ASP A 152 3.32 -12.25 -16.35
C ASP A 152 1.87 -11.72 -16.41
N GLU A 153 0.99 -12.17 -15.51
CA GLU A 153 -0.40 -11.71 -15.42
C GLU A 153 -0.49 -10.22 -15.06
N ILE A 154 0.36 -9.75 -14.15
CA ILE A 154 0.43 -8.33 -13.77
C ILE A 154 0.89 -7.49 -14.97
N LEU A 155 2.01 -7.83 -15.59
CA LEU A 155 2.56 -7.03 -16.68
C LEU A 155 1.66 -7.06 -17.94
N SER A 156 1.09 -8.20 -18.30
CA SER A 156 0.12 -8.27 -19.40
C SER A 156 -1.09 -7.40 -19.16
N GLY A 157 -1.50 -7.26 -17.91
CA GLY A 157 -2.58 -6.39 -17.51
C GLY A 157 -2.28 -4.90 -17.56
N MET A 158 -1.02 -4.50 -17.70
CA MET A 158 -0.65 -3.10 -17.91
C MET A 158 -0.66 -2.68 -19.38
N THR A 159 -0.68 -3.66 -20.30
CA THR A 159 -0.66 -3.41 -21.75
C THR A 159 -1.86 -2.63 -22.31
N PRO A 160 -3.12 -2.80 -21.81
CA PRO A 160 -4.22 -2.00 -22.29
C PRO A 160 -3.98 -0.51 -22.03
N SER A 161 -4.30 0.33 -23.00
CA SER A 161 -4.14 1.78 -22.85
C SER A 161 -5.03 2.35 -21.75
N ILE A 162 -4.62 3.48 -21.19
CA ILE A 162 -5.38 4.25 -20.20
C ILE A 162 -6.05 5.41 -20.93
N GLU A 163 -7.36 5.54 -20.78
CA GLU A 163 -8.13 6.68 -21.30
C GLU A 163 -8.08 7.82 -20.28
N LEU A 164 -7.70 9.00 -20.76
CA LEU A 164 -7.65 10.23 -19.97
C LEU A 164 -9.02 10.92 -19.99
N SER A 165 -9.24 11.82 -19.05
CA SER A 165 -10.50 12.58 -18.93
C SER A 165 -10.85 13.45 -20.15
N ASP A 166 -9.86 13.79 -20.97
CA ASP A 166 -10.02 14.55 -22.21
C ASP A 166 -10.20 13.67 -23.47
N GLY A 167 -10.34 12.35 -23.30
CA GLY A 167 -10.53 11.37 -24.36
C GLY A 167 -9.22 10.93 -25.05
N ARG A 168 -8.05 11.47 -24.67
CA ARG A 168 -6.76 10.94 -25.14
C ARG A 168 -6.51 9.56 -24.55
N VAL A 169 -5.76 8.75 -25.26
CA VAL A 169 -5.44 7.38 -24.87
C VAL A 169 -3.93 7.23 -24.74
N VAL A 170 -3.46 6.75 -23.59
CA VAL A 170 -2.04 6.60 -23.28
C VAL A 170 -1.71 5.11 -23.16
N ALA A 171 -0.79 4.64 -24.00
CA ALA A 171 -0.22 3.29 -23.83
C ALA A 171 0.84 3.32 -22.73
N THR A 172 0.75 2.39 -21.79
CA THR A 172 1.71 2.24 -20.70
C THR A 172 2.32 0.85 -20.71
N MET A 173 3.56 0.76 -20.27
CA MET A 173 4.23 -0.50 -19.97
C MET A 173 4.90 -0.37 -18.62
N MET A 174 5.11 -1.50 -17.96
CA MET A 174 5.85 -1.54 -16.69
C MET A 174 6.94 -2.58 -16.77
N SER A 175 8.10 -2.28 -16.24
CA SER A 175 9.15 -3.24 -15.98
C SER A 175 9.11 -3.69 -14.53
N ALA A 176 9.41 -4.96 -14.26
CA ALA A 176 9.37 -5.50 -12.91
C ALA A 176 10.60 -6.33 -12.56
N GLY A 177 10.96 -6.30 -11.27
CA GLY A 177 11.89 -7.24 -10.69
C GLY A 177 11.20 -8.05 -9.60
N VAL A 178 11.52 -9.32 -9.53
CA VAL A 178 10.91 -10.29 -8.62
C VAL A 178 11.96 -10.81 -7.65
N ALA A 179 11.67 -10.78 -6.36
CA ALA A 179 12.51 -11.39 -5.33
C ALA A 179 11.67 -12.25 -4.38
N LEU A 180 12.22 -13.37 -3.93
CA LEU A 180 11.59 -14.32 -3.01
C LEU A 180 12.37 -14.42 -1.70
N TYR A 181 11.67 -14.40 -0.61
CA TYR A 181 12.16 -14.81 0.70
C TYR A 181 11.94 -16.32 0.88
N PRO A 182 12.92 -17.10 1.36
CA PRO A 182 14.25 -16.67 1.82
C PRO A 182 15.34 -16.73 0.72
N ASP A 183 15.01 -17.04 -0.53
CA ASP A 183 15.95 -17.43 -1.60
C ASP A 183 16.87 -16.27 -2.03
N HIS A 184 16.40 -15.02 -1.95
CA HIS A 184 17.12 -13.84 -2.46
C HIS A 184 17.51 -12.82 -1.37
N ALA A 185 16.94 -12.92 -0.17
CA ALA A 185 17.30 -12.09 0.98
C ALA A 185 16.75 -12.69 2.27
N SER A 186 17.31 -12.27 3.43
CA SER A 186 16.89 -12.67 4.77
C SER A 186 16.04 -11.63 5.49
N ASP A 187 15.91 -10.42 4.94
CA ASP A 187 15.18 -9.32 5.55
C ASP A 187 14.44 -8.48 4.51
N ALA A 188 13.54 -7.60 4.98
CA ALA A 188 12.67 -6.80 4.12
C ALA A 188 13.44 -5.82 3.23
N SER A 189 14.47 -5.18 3.77
CA SER A 189 15.29 -4.21 3.03
C SER A 189 16.11 -4.90 1.93
N GLY A 190 16.70 -6.03 2.24
CA GLY A 190 17.43 -6.86 1.28
C GLY A 190 16.52 -7.37 0.17
N LEU A 191 15.29 -7.81 0.51
CA LEU A 191 14.33 -8.32 -0.46
C LEU A 191 13.85 -7.24 -1.44
N LEU A 192 13.53 -6.05 -0.93
CA LEU A 192 13.20 -4.89 -1.77
C LEU A 192 14.34 -4.51 -2.68
N ARG A 193 15.57 -4.44 -2.14
CA ARG A 193 16.75 -4.11 -2.93
C ARG A 193 17.04 -5.14 -4.00
N ALA A 194 16.87 -6.44 -3.71
CA ALA A 194 17.06 -7.50 -4.70
C ALA A 194 16.04 -7.38 -5.85
N ALA A 195 14.77 -7.09 -5.51
CA ALA A 195 13.72 -6.84 -6.50
C ALA A 195 14.01 -5.59 -7.34
N ASP A 196 14.44 -4.47 -6.74
CA ASP A 196 14.79 -3.24 -7.44
C ASP A 196 15.93 -3.47 -8.46
N ILE A 197 17.01 -4.14 -8.04
CA ILE A 197 18.12 -4.48 -8.95
C ILE A 197 17.63 -5.33 -10.13
N ALA A 198 16.77 -6.30 -9.87
CA ALA A 198 16.20 -7.14 -10.92
C ALA A 198 15.32 -6.35 -11.88
N MET A 199 14.50 -5.43 -11.36
CA MET A 199 13.66 -4.50 -12.14
C MET A 199 14.51 -3.63 -13.07
N TYR A 200 15.57 -3.02 -12.54
CA TYR A 200 16.48 -2.21 -13.34
C TYR A 200 17.14 -3.01 -14.49
N ARG A 201 17.51 -4.29 -14.26
CA ARG A 201 18.02 -5.19 -15.29
C ARG A 201 16.96 -5.52 -16.34
N ALA A 202 15.72 -5.80 -15.91
CA ALA A 202 14.59 -6.05 -16.81
C ALA A 202 14.37 -4.85 -17.73
N LYS A 203 14.27 -3.65 -17.16
CA LYS A 203 14.06 -2.37 -17.88
C LYS A 203 15.15 -2.10 -18.92
N ARG A 204 16.42 -2.41 -18.60
CA ARG A 204 17.53 -2.25 -19.54
C ARG A 204 17.58 -3.31 -20.64
N ALA A 205 17.21 -4.54 -20.33
CA ALA A 205 17.23 -5.63 -21.30
C ALA A 205 16.04 -5.52 -22.29
N ARG A 206 14.85 -5.31 -21.78
CA ARG A 206 13.63 -5.16 -22.56
C ARG A 206 12.55 -4.48 -21.71
N PRO A 207 12.23 -3.20 -21.96
CA PRO A 207 11.09 -2.55 -21.32
C PRO A 207 9.81 -3.38 -21.45
N GLY A 208 8.96 -3.34 -20.46
CA GLY A 208 7.74 -4.14 -20.42
C GLY A 208 7.97 -5.62 -20.06
N SER A 209 9.08 -5.95 -19.44
CA SER A 209 9.41 -7.31 -19.01
C SER A 209 9.73 -7.39 -17.52
N TRP A 210 9.91 -8.59 -17.00
CA TRP A 210 10.38 -8.79 -15.64
C TRP A 210 11.60 -9.69 -15.57
N GLN A 211 12.34 -9.61 -14.46
CA GLN A 211 13.44 -10.52 -14.14
C GLN A 211 13.37 -10.97 -12.68
N LEU A 212 13.81 -12.21 -12.45
CA LEU A 212 14.01 -12.75 -11.12
C LEU A 212 15.34 -12.23 -10.56
N ALA A 213 15.37 -11.89 -9.28
CA ALA A 213 16.60 -11.57 -8.58
C ALA A 213 17.57 -12.75 -8.60
N GLU A 214 18.87 -12.46 -8.55
CA GLU A 214 19.88 -13.49 -8.38
C GLU A 214 19.85 -14.01 -6.94
N SER A 215 19.92 -15.33 -6.79
CA SER A 215 20.03 -15.94 -5.47
C SER A 215 21.27 -15.43 -4.74
N VAL A 216 21.14 -15.11 -3.47
CA VAL A 216 22.29 -14.92 -2.61
C VAL A 216 22.96 -16.27 -2.53
N ALA A 217 24.14 -16.40 -3.16
CA ALA A 217 24.94 -17.62 -3.04
C ALA A 217 25.17 -17.85 -1.56
N GLY A 218 24.58 -18.90 -1.01
CA GLY A 218 24.84 -19.32 0.36
C GLY A 218 26.34 -19.55 0.52
N PRO A 219 26.88 -19.34 1.72
CA PRO A 219 28.29 -19.67 1.97
C PRO A 219 28.49 -21.16 1.65
N VAL A 220 29.45 -21.44 0.77
CA VAL A 220 29.97 -22.77 0.44
C VAL A 220 30.61 -23.38 1.69
#